data_8a80074173dcc1e69b22516358054741
#
_entry.id   8a80074173dcc1e69b22516358054741
#
_cell.length_a   1.000
_cell.length_b   1.000
_cell.length_c   1.000
_cell.angle_alpha   90.00
_cell.angle_beta   90.00
_cell.angle_gamma   90.00
#
_symmetry.space_group_name_H-M   'P 1'
#
loop_
_entity.id
_entity.type
_entity.pdbx_description
1 polymer ?
#
loop_
_entity_poly.entity_id
_entity_poly.type
_entity_poly.pdbx_seq_one_letter_code
_entity_poly.pdbx_strand_id
1 'polypeptide(L)'
;RPSTLKLVSSAPVAVSRAQSVGLNVKEGDLLTAGFESNYFDVVNFSHSLEHVYDPVATLQEARRILKPGGRVLLFLPNAGSAEAALFGDWWVAWDPPRHLFHFDRRSSARLLDLAGFQAVKTTTSTSKSSFLGSADCYFQYVAKSQRKHGSVLRHVAGVGCLVLGHLGYGGELKAMAEKPS
;
A
#
# COMPACT_ATOMS: atom_id res chain seq x y z
N ARG A 1 -15.56 23.96 -0.69
CA ARG A 1 -14.41 24.30 0.16
C ARG A 1 -13.15 23.80 -0.56
N PRO A 2 -12.04 24.55 -0.61
CA PRO A 2 -10.81 24.05 -1.16
C PRO A 2 -10.39 22.77 -0.40
N SER A 3 -10.03 21.72 -1.12
CA SER A 3 -9.53 20.49 -0.51
C SER A 3 -8.21 20.77 0.18
N THR A 4 -8.14 20.63 1.50
CA THR A 4 -6.90 20.82 2.25
C THR A 4 -6.18 19.48 2.33
N LEU A 5 -5.17 19.29 1.49
CA LEU A 5 -4.29 18.14 1.58
C LEU A 5 -3.33 18.31 2.75
N LYS A 6 -3.32 17.34 3.66
CA LYS A 6 -2.32 17.22 4.73
C LYS A 6 -1.62 15.88 4.60
N LEU A 7 -0.31 15.88 4.67
CA LEU A 7 0.53 14.70 4.55
C LEU A 7 1.26 14.45 5.87
N VAL A 8 1.57 13.19 6.15
CA VAL A 8 2.41 12.77 7.28
C VAL A 8 3.46 11.80 6.75
N SER A 9 4.70 11.96 7.19
CA SER A 9 5.80 11.07 6.82
C SER A 9 6.83 11.02 7.94
N SER A 10 7.31 9.82 8.25
CA SER A 10 8.40 9.61 9.21
C SER A 10 9.80 9.76 8.59
N ALA A 11 9.89 10.05 7.28
CA ALA A 11 11.16 10.19 6.57
C ALA A 11 11.57 11.68 6.48
N PRO A 12 12.55 12.18 7.26
CA PRO A 12 12.89 13.61 7.33
C PRO A 12 13.26 14.22 5.98
N VAL A 13 14.00 13.47 5.15
CA VAL A 13 14.40 13.91 3.80
C VAL A 13 13.19 14.07 2.88
N ALA A 14 12.22 13.15 2.94
CA ALA A 14 10.98 13.25 2.16
C ALA A 14 10.12 14.44 2.64
N VAL A 15 10.04 14.66 3.95
CA VAL A 15 9.34 15.81 4.54
C VAL A 15 9.95 17.12 4.06
N SER A 16 11.26 17.29 4.21
CA SER A 16 11.98 18.50 3.79
C SER A 16 11.78 18.79 2.30
N ARG A 17 11.91 17.76 1.44
CA ARG A 17 11.70 17.91 0.00
C ARG A 17 10.25 18.26 -0.35
N ALA A 18 9.27 17.65 0.30
CA ALA A 18 7.86 17.96 0.07
C ALA A 18 7.50 19.39 0.51
N GLN A 19 8.02 19.82 1.67
CA GLN A 19 7.84 21.19 2.15
C GLN A 19 8.49 22.21 1.21
N SER A 20 9.66 21.92 0.62
CA SER A 20 10.34 22.81 -0.31
C SER A 20 9.57 23.09 -1.60
N VAL A 21 8.62 22.21 -1.97
CA VAL A 21 7.70 22.42 -3.11
C VAL A 21 6.29 22.87 -2.67
N GLY A 22 6.16 23.34 -1.43
CA GLY A 22 4.93 23.96 -0.91
C GLY A 22 3.86 22.98 -0.39
N LEU A 23 4.19 21.69 -0.20
CA LEU A 23 3.25 20.74 0.37
C LEU A 23 3.17 20.85 1.90
N ASN A 24 1.95 20.74 2.45
CA ASN A 24 1.72 20.73 3.89
C ASN A 24 1.98 19.33 4.45
N VAL A 25 3.19 19.08 4.92
CA VAL A 25 3.63 17.79 5.46
C VAL A 25 4.07 17.97 6.90
N LYS A 26 3.53 17.10 7.79
CA LYS A 26 4.01 16.92 9.16
C LYS A 26 5.03 15.79 9.22
N GLU A 27 6.13 16.00 9.93
CA GLU A 27 7.07 14.94 10.29
C GLU A 27 6.49 14.10 11.44
N GLY A 28 6.66 12.78 11.37
CA GLY A 28 6.20 11.83 12.37
C GLY A 28 5.30 10.75 11.79
N ASP A 29 4.54 10.12 12.67
CA ASP A 29 3.50 9.15 12.33
C ASP A 29 2.09 9.73 12.54
N LEU A 30 1.07 8.98 12.15
CA LEU A 30 -0.31 9.42 12.29
C LEU A 30 -0.73 9.53 13.76
N LEU A 31 -0.22 8.66 14.64
CA LEU A 31 -0.57 8.63 16.06
C LEU A 31 -0.11 9.88 16.80
N THR A 32 1.00 10.48 16.36
CA THR A 32 1.60 11.68 16.95
C THR A 32 1.26 12.96 16.20
N ALA A 33 0.62 12.88 15.04
CA ALA A 33 0.32 14.05 14.21
C ALA A 33 -0.65 15.06 14.84
N GLY A 34 -1.45 14.63 15.84
CA GLY A 34 -2.34 15.53 16.60
C GLY A 34 -3.45 16.18 15.76
N PHE A 35 -4.02 15.44 14.81
CA PHE A 35 -5.17 15.93 14.05
C PHE A 35 -6.45 15.92 14.89
N GLU A 36 -7.35 16.86 14.60
CA GLU A 36 -8.66 16.93 15.24
C GLU A 36 -9.56 15.74 14.83
N SER A 37 -10.46 15.34 15.74
CA SER A 37 -11.47 14.32 15.43
C SER A 37 -12.45 14.84 14.37
N ASN A 38 -12.94 13.94 13.50
CA ASN A 38 -13.97 14.25 12.50
C ASN A 38 -13.57 15.40 11.55
N TYR A 39 -12.31 15.45 11.19
CA TYR A 39 -11.76 16.55 10.38
C TYR A 39 -11.70 16.20 8.88
N PHE A 40 -11.28 14.98 8.53
CA PHE A 40 -11.03 14.57 7.14
C PHE A 40 -12.23 13.84 6.54
N ASP A 41 -12.44 14.05 5.24
CA ASP A 41 -13.41 13.26 4.46
C ASP A 41 -12.78 11.95 3.99
N VAL A 42 -11.46 11.94 3.75
CA VAL A 42 -10.70 10.77 3.31
C VAL A 42 -9.34 10.73 3.99
N VAL A 43 -8.93 9.53 4.43
CA VAL A 43 -7.56 9.21 4.84
C VAL A 43 -7.01 8.15 3.90
N ASN A 44 -5.82 8.36 3.38
CA ASN A 44 -5.18 7.47 2.41
C ASN A 44 -3.83 6.97 2.93
N PHE A 45 -3.65 5.66 2.92
CA PHE A 45 -2.37 4.98 3.14
C PHE A 45 -1.88 4.43 1.80
N SER A 46 -0.80 5.00 1.28
CA SER A 46 -0.18 4.56 0.03
C SER A 46 1.20 3.99 0.35
N HIS A 47 1.30 2.68 0.37
CA HIS A 47 2.52 1.96 0.73
C HIS A 47 3.16 2.52 2.02
N SER A 48 2.36 2.57 3.08
CA SER A 48 2.79 3.13 4.37
C SER A 48 2.31 2.32 5.58
N LEU A 49 1.17 1.63 5.48
CA LEU A 49 0.62 0.86 6.61
C LEU A 49 1.43 -0.41 6.90
N GLU A 50 2.13 -0.95 5.90
CA GLU A 50 3.04 -2.09 6.05
C GLU A 50 4.31 -1.78 6.84
N HIS A 51 4.61 -0.48 7.04
CA HIS A 51 5.80 0.00 7.76
C HIS A 51 5.52 0.41 9.21
N VAL A 52 4.27 0.50 9.64
CA VAL A 52 3.94 0.95 11.00
C VAL A 52 4.06 -0.21 12.00
N TYR A 53 4.41 0.11 13.26
CA TYR A 53 4.54 -0.89 14.33
C TYR A 53 3.19 -1.43 14.82
N ASP A 54 2.15 -0.62 14.81
CA ASP A 54 0.79 -1.01 15.21
C ASP A 54 -0.23 -0.53 14.15
N PRO A 55 -0.56 -1.40 13.19
CA PRO A 55 -1.52 -1.05 12.14
C PRO A 55 -2.95 -0.93 12.65
N VAL A 56 -3.31 -1.60 13.75
CA VAL A 56 -4.65 -1.49 14.37
C VAL A 56 -4.81 -0.11 14.99
N ALA A 57 -3.88 0.31 15.87
CA ALA A 57 -3.91 1.63 16.49
C ALA A 57 -3.84 2.75 15.44
N THR A 58 -3.02 2.59 14.40
CA THR A 58 -2.92 3.56 13.29
C THR A 58 -4.25 3.71 12.54
N LEU A 59 -4.96 2.61 12.27
CA LEU A 59 -6.27 2.68 11.63
C LEU A 59 -7.37 3.19 12.57
N GLN A 60 -7.30 2.90 13.86
CA GLN A 60 -8.21 3.50 14.86
C GLN A 60 -8.03 5.02 14.93
N GLU A 61 -6.81 5.51 14.87
CA GLU A 61 -6.52 6.95 14.78
C GLU A 61 -7.04 7.53 13.46
N ALA A 62 -6.82 6.85 12.33
CA ALA A 62 -7.40 7.24 11.05
C ALA A 62 -8.94 7.34 11.13
N ARG A 63 -9.58 6.37 11.81
CA ARG A 63 -11.02 6.41 12.04
C ARG A 63 -11.44 7.58 12.93
N ARG A 64 -10.67 7.91 13.98
CA ARG A 64 -10.96 9.04 14.87
C ARG A 64 -10.98 10.37 14.12
N ILE A 65 -9.99 10.60 13.26
CA ILE A 65 -9.84 11.86 12.51
C ILE A 65 -10.76 11.95 11.26
N LEU A 66 -11.30 10.83 10.78
CA LEU A 66 -12.30 10.83 9.73
C LEU A 66 -13.65 11.33 10.25
N LYS A 67 -14.39 12.07 9.43
CA LYS A 67 -15.79 12.41 9.67
C LYS A 67 -16.66 11.15 9.65
N PRO A 68 -17.84 11.15 10.32
CA PRO A 68 -18.86 10.13 10.08
C PRO A 68 -19.15 9.98 8.59
N GLY A 69 -19.20 8.76 8.04
CA GLY A 69 -19.29 8.48 6.60
C GLY A 69 -18.02 8.75 5.81
N GLY A 70 -16.95 9.23 6.43
CA GLY A 70 -15.63 9.41 5.81
C GLY A 70 -14.96 8.07 5.49
N ARG A 71 -14.00 8.07 4.57
CA ARG A 71 -13.43 6.85 4.00
C ARG A 71 -11.94 6.73 4.25
N VAL A 72 -11.51 5.49 4.53
CA VAL A 72 -10.11 5.12 4.49
C VAL A 72 -9.81 4.37 3.19
N LEU A 73 -8.68 4.69 2.57
CA LEU A 73 -8.15 4.02 1.38
C LEU A 73 -6.80 3.41 1.72
N LEU A 74 -6.63 2.13 1.37
CA LEU A 74 -5.37 1.40 1.56
C LEU A 74 -4.85 0.95 0.19
N PHE A 75 -3.59 1.23 -0.09
CA PHE A 75 -2.81 0.70 -1.21
C PHE A 75 -1.62 -0.03 -0.61
N LEU A 76 -1.59 -1.35 -0.72
CA LEU A 76 -0.66 -2.23 0.00
C LEU A 76 -0.10 -3.31 -0.95
N PRO A 77 1.11 -3.82 -0.72
CA PRO A 77 1.56 -5.06 -1.34
C PRO A 77 0.60 -6.21 -1.00
N ASN A 78 0.26 -7.04 -2.00
CA ASN A 78 -0.64 -8.17 -1.84
C ASN A 78 0.14 -9.48 -1.67
N ALA A 79 0.34 -9.94 -0.44
CA ALA A 79 1.00 -11.20 -0.16
C ALA A 79 0.24 -12.44 -0.69
N GLY A 80 -1.08 -12.31 -0.95
CA GLY A 80 -1.90 -13.33 -1.59
C GLY A 80 -1.89 -13.26 -3.13
N SER A 81 -0.95 -12.55 -3.74
CA SER A 81 -0.88 -12.37 -5.20
C SER A 81 -0.26 -13.57 -5.92
N ALA A 82 -0.56 -13.66 -7.22
CA ALA A 82 0.14 -14.60 -8.10
C ALA A 82 1.63 -14.28 -8.21
N GLU A 83 2.04 -13.01 -8.08
CA GLU A 83 3.45 -12.61 -8.05
C GLU A 83 4.18 -13.18 -6.83
N ALA A 84 3.59 -13.03 -5.63
CA ALA A 84 4.16 -13.59 -4.41
C ALA A 84 4.29 -15.13 -4.49
N ALA A 85 3.27 -15.81 -5.03
CA ALA A 85 3.31 -17.26 -5.22
C ALA A 85 4.36 -17.69 -6.27
N LEU A 86 4.51 -16.94 -7.38
CA LEU A 86 5.44 -17.25 -8.46
C LEU A 86 6.90 -17.05 -8.06
N PHE A 87 7.20 -15.93 -7.41
CA PHE A 87 8.58 -15.54 -7.09
C PHE A 87 9.03 -16.00 -5.69
N GLY A 88 8.11 -16.45 -4.83
CA GLY A 88 8.43 -16.92 -3.48
C GLY A 88 9.26 -15.90 -2.71
N ASP A 89 10.41 -16.35 -2.18
CA ASP A 89 11.33 -15.49 -1.41
C ASP A 89 11.93 -14.33 -2.21
N TRP A 90 11.82 -14.35 -3.54
CA TRP A 90 12.36 -13.34 -4.46
C TRP A 90 11.32 -12.27 -4.85
N TRP A 91 10.14 -12.33 -4.28
CA TRP A 91 9.16 -11.27 -4.49
C TRP A 91 9.63 -9.97 -3.82
N VAL A 92 9.85 -8.92 -4.63
CA VAL A 92 10.46 -7.66 -4.15
C VAL A 92 9.66 -6.97 -3.05
N ALA A 93 8.37 -7.25 -2.95
CA ALA A 93 7.53 -6.59 -1.96
C ALA A 93 7.54 -7.28 -0.57
N TRP A 94 8.34 -8.34 -0.37
CA TRP A 94 8.67 -8.75 1.00
C TRP A 94 9.48 -7.67 1.73
N ASP A 95 10.45 -7.07 1.05
CA ASP A 95 11.23 -5.90 1.46
C ASP A 95 11.66 -5.87 2.95
N PRO A 96 12.26 -6.97 3.49
CA PRO A 96 12.74 -6.97 4.88
C PRO A 96 13.99 -6.06 5.03
N PRO A 97 14.16 -5.35 6.13
CA PRO A 97 13.29 -5.29 7.31
C PRO A 97 12.27 -4.14 7.28
N ARG A 98 12.04 -3.49 6.14
CA ARG A 98 11.19 -2.29 6.04
C ARG A 98 9.70 -2.60 6.13
N HIS A 99 9.24 -3.69 5.48
CA HIS A 99 7.87 -4.16 5.60
C HIS A 99 7.74 -5.04 6.85
N LEU A 100 7.08 -4.50 7.87
CA LEU A 100 6.83 -5.21 9.13
C LEU A 100 5.62 -6.12 9.05
N PHE A 101 4.68 -5.81 8.16
CA PHE A 101 3.45 -6.56 7.94
C PHE A 101 3.23 -6.85 6.46
N HIS A 102 2.65 -8.01 6.20
CA HIS A 102 2.26 -8.43 4.86
C HIS A 102 0.76 -8.72 4.83
N PHE A 103 0.08 -8.06 3.89
CA PHE A 103 -1.37 -8.09 3.80
C PHE A 103 -1.84 -8.86 2.57
N ASP A 104 -2.95 -9.55 2.73
CA ASP A 104 -3.79 -10.08 1.66
C ASP A 104 -5.21 -9.51 1.78
N ARG A 105 -6.12 -9.94 0.90
CA ARG A 105 -7.52 -9.47 0.93
C ARG A 105 -8.22 -9.80 2.24
N ARG A 106 -7.95 -10.96 2.84
CA ARG A 106 -8.58 -11.43 4.06
C ARG A 106 -8.04 -10.70 5.30
N SER A 107 -6.73 -10.62 5.43
CA SER A 107 -6.07 -9.96 6.55
C SER A 107 -6.32 -8.45 6.56
N SER A 108 -6.33 -7.79 5.40
CA SER A 108 -6.65 -6.36 5.31
C SER A 108 -8.12 -6.08 5.66
N ALA A 109 -9.07 -6.91 5.21
CA ALA A 109 -10.47 -6.77 5.59
C ALA A 109 -10.67 -6.98 7.09
N ARG A 110 -10.01 -7.99 7.69
CA ARG A 110 -10.05 -8.24 9.12
C ARG A 110 -9.45 -7.10 9.93
N LEU A 111 -8.35 -6.53 9.46
CA LEU A 111 -7.71 -5.39 10.09
C LEU A 111 -8.63 -4.14 10.12
N LEU A 112 -9.31 -3.86 9.01
CA LEU A 112 -10.28 -2.77 8.93
C LEU A 112 -11.48 -2.99 9.86
N ASP A 113 -11.98 -4.22 9.95
CA ASP A 113 -13.04 -4.60 10.88
C ASP A 113 -12.61 -4.41 12.36
N LEU A 114 -11.41 -4.87 12.72
CA LEU A 114 -10.83 -4.67 14.07
C LEU A 114 -10.66 -3.19 14.42
N ALA A 115 -10.37 -2.34 13.44
CA ALA A 115 -10.28 -0.90 13.63
C ALA A 115 -11.66 -0.21 13.65
N GLY A 116 -12.77 -0.94 13.46
CA GLY A 116 -14.13 -0.46 13.54
C GLY A 116 -14.65 0.22 12.27
N PHE A 117 -14.07 -0.10 11.12
CA PHE A 117 -14.59 0.30 9.81
C PHE A 117 -15.65 -0.67 9.30
N GLN A 118 -16.48 -0.20 8.38
CA GLN A 118 -17.54 -0.99 7.73
C GLN A 118 -17.51 -0.84 6.21
N ALA A 119 -18.39 -1.57 5.50
CA ALA A 119 -18.55 -1.50 4.04
C ALA A 119 -17.23 -1.73 3.27
N VAL A 120 -16.40 -2.68 3.73
CA VAL A 120 -15.08 -2.96 3.15
C VAL A 120 -15.20 -3.47 1.73
N LYS A 121 -14.52 -2.80 0.81
CA LYS A 121 -14.37 -3.22 -0.60
C LYS A 121 -12.90 -3.43 -0.91
N THR A 122 -12.57 -4.56 -1.52
CA THR A 122 -11.19 -4.88 -1.90
C THR A 122 -11.11 -5.19 -3.39
N THR A 123 -10.08 -4.67 -4.04
CA THR A 123 -9.71 -4.97 -5.43
C THR A 123 -8.20 -5.18 -5.50
N THR A 124 -7.73 -5.73 -6.61
CA THR A 124 -6.28 -5.86 -6.83
C THR A 124 -5.88 -5.27 -8.16
N SER A 125 -4.63 -4.86 -8.25
CA SER A 125 -3.99 -4.45 -9.50
C SER A 125 -2.57 -5.00 -9.54
N THR A 126 -1.96 -4.98 -10.71
CA THR A 126 -0.57 -5.41 -10.85
C THR A 126 0.24 -4.32 -11.53
N SER A 127 1.37 -3.98 -10.93
CA SER A 127 2.36 -3.10 -11.53
C SER A 127 3.35 -3.92 -12.37
N LYS A 128 3.50 -3.56 -13.65
CA LYS A 128 4.51 -4.16 -14.51
C LYS A 128 5.94 -4.00 -13.96
N SER A 129 6.22 -2.87 -13.30
CA SER A 129 7.52 -2.61 -12.68
C SER A 129 7.78 -3.53 -11.47
N SER A 130 6.79 -3.80 -10.64
CA SER A 130 6.88 -4.73 -9.50
C SER A 130 7.15 -6.16 -9.99
N PHE A 131 6.37 -6.61 -10.97
CA PHE A 131 6.57 -7.94 -11.57
C PHE A 131 7.97 -8.11 -12.16
N LEU A 132 8.42 -7.15 -12.97
CA LEU A 132 9.75 -7.20 -13.58
C LEU A 132 10.87 -7.08 -12.54
N GLY A 133 10.70 -6.29 -11.49
CA GLY A 133 11.66 -6.21 -10.38
C GLY A 133 11.83 -7.55 -9.66
N SER A 134 10.72 -8.27 -9.39
CA SER A 134 10.76 -9.61 -8.81
C SER A 134 11.43 -10.64 -9.75
N ALA A 135 11.13 -10.55 -11.03
CA ALA A 135 11.78 -11.39 -12.04
C ALA A 135 13.30 -11.10 -12.14
N ASP A 136 13.70 -9.81 -12.08
CA ASP A 136 15.12 -9.44 -12.07
C ASP A 136 15.84 -10.01 -10.85
N CYS A 137 15.25 -9.91 -9.65
CA CYS A 137 15.78 -10.52 -8.44
C CYS A 137 15.93 -12.04 -8.59
N TYR A 138 14.88 -12.71 -9.03
CA TYR A 138 14.91 -14.16 -9.25
C TYR A 138 16.02 -14.58 -10.23
N PHE A 139 16.11 -13.95 -11.41
CA PHE A 139 17.11 -14.30 -12.40
C PHE A 139 18.54 -13.96 -11.95
N GLN A 140 18.73 -12.88 -11.23
CA GLN A 140 20.04 -12.50 -10.72
C GLN A 140 20.56 -13.49 -9.67
N TYR A 141 19.73 -13.91 -8.72
CA TYR A 141 20.17 -14.69 -7.57
C TYR A 141 20.00 -16.20 -7.76
N VAL A 142 18.94 -16.67 -8.43
CA VAL A 142 18.66 -18.09 -8.64
C VAL A 142 19.29 -18.60 -9.93
N ALA A 143 19.01 -17.94 -11.04
CA ALA A 143 19.51 -18.35 -12.35
C ALA A 143 20.93 -17.83 -12.64
N LYS A 144 21.51 -16.99 -11.77
CA LYS A 144 22.82 -16.35 -11.91
C LYS A 144 23.00 -15.67 -13.27
N SER A 145 21.93 -15.13 -13.82
CA SER A 145 21.86 -14.53 -15.15
C SER A 145 21.73 -13.01 -15.04
N GLN A 146 22.63 -12.28 -15.67
CA GLN A 146 22.60 -10.81 -15.81
C GLN A 146 21.80 -10.32 -17.04
N ARG A 147 21.01 -11.19 -17.66
CA ARG A 147 20.29 -10.85 -18.88
C ARG A 147 19.14 -9.87 -18.57
N LYS A 148 19.17 -8.70 -19.20
CA LYS A 148 18.00 -7.80 -19.23
C LYS A 148 16.87 -8.47 -20.02
N HIS A 149 15.67 -8.40 -19.50
CA HIS A 149 14.49 -8.97 -20.16
C HIS A 149 14.28 -8.36 -21.53
N GLY A 150 14.13 -9.22 -22.56
CA GLY A 150 13.81 -8.79 -23.92
C GLY A 150 12.43 -8.10 -23.99
N SER A 151 12.22 -7.31 -25.05
CA SER A 151 10.96 -6.57 -25.23
C SER A 151 9.72 -7.46 -25.22
N VAL A 152 9.83 -8.67 -25.80
CA VAL A 152 8.74 -9.65 -25.83
C VAL A 152 8.31 -10.08 -24.44
N LEU A 153 9.26 -10.44 -23.55
CA LEU A 153 8.96 -10.83 -22.17
C LEU A 153 8.29 -9.70 -21.42
N ARG A 154 8.71 -8.45 -21.64
CA ARG A 154 8.10 -7.26 -21.04
C ARG A 154 6.65 -7.06 -21.49
N HIS A 155 6.31 -7.38 -22.75
CA HIS A 155 4.93 -7.28 -23.26
C HIS A 155 4.05 -8.42 -22.69
N VAL A 156 4.54 -9.66 -22.73
CA VAL A 156 3.82 -10.82 -22.17
C VAL A 156 3.56 -10.62 -20.68
N ALA A 157 4.56 -10.17 -19.91
CA ALA A 157 4.40 -9.82 -18.51
C ALA A 157 3.33 -8.72 -18.31
N GLY A 158 3.31 -7.69 -19.17
CA GLY A 158 2.31 -6.63 -19.11
C GLY A 158 0.87 -7.13 -19.27
N VAL A 159 0.63 -8.00 -20.26
CA VAL A 159 -0.69 -8.62 -20.47
C VAL A 159 -1.05 -9.55 -19.32
N GLY A 160 -0.13 -10.41 -18.88
CA GLY A 160 -0.34 -11.29 -17.73
C GLY A 160 -0.71 -10.52 -16.46
N CYS A 161 -0.01 -9.41 -16.18
CA CYS A 161 -0.29 -8.53 -15.05
C CYS A 161 -1.72 -7.98 -15.11
N LEU A 162 -2.18 -7.51 -16.27
CA LEU A 162 -3.55 -7.00 -16.41
C LEU A 162 -4.60 -8.08 -16.12
N VAL A 163 -4.42 -9.27 -16.66
CA VAL A 163 -5.32 -10.41 -16.44
C VAL A 163 -5.35 -10.80 -14.97
N LEU A 164 -4.20 -10.96 -14.33
CA LEU A 164 -4.09 -11.32 -12.91
C LEU A 164 -4.71 -10.25 -12.00
N GLY A 165 -4.52 -8.97 -12.33
CA GLY A 165 -5.16 -7.87 -11.61
C GLY A 165 -6.68 -7.94 -11.64
N HIS A 166 -7.27 -8.19 -12.82
CA HIS A 166 -8.72 -8.33 -12.98
C HIS A 166 -9.29 -9.58 -12.31
N LEU A 167 -8.54 -10.68 -12.29
CA LEU A 167 -8.92 -11.92 -11.60
C LEU A 167 -8.77 -11.84 -10.06
N GLY A 168 -8.26 -10.74 -9.52
CA GLY A 168 -8.09 -10.57 -8.07
C GLY A 168 -6.78 -11.13 -7.51
N TYR A 169 -5.81 -11.46 -8.37
CA TYR A 169 -4.49 -12.00 -8.01
C TYR A 169 -3.35 -11.01 -8.25
N GLY A 170 -3.66 -9.73 -8.41
CA GLY A 170 -2.66 -8.68 -8.63
C GLY A 170 -1.76 -8.46 -7.42
N GLY A 171 -0.52 -7.99 -7.68
CA GLY A 171 0.53 -7.76 -6.68
C GLY A 171 0.27 -6.59 -5.75
N GLU A 172 -0.66 -5.70 -6.10
CA GLU A 172 -1.11 -4.58 -5.27
C GLU A 172 -2.56 -4.81 -4.81
N LEU A 173 -2.80 -4.65 -3.52
CA LEU A 173 -4.10 -4.68 -2.89
C LEU A 173 -4.61 -3.26 -2.69
N LYS A 174 -5.85 -3.03 -3.08
CA LYS A 174 -6.59 -1.79 -2.82
C LYS A 174 -7.79 -2.11 -1.94
N ALA A 175 -7.84 -1.51 -0.78
CA ALA A 175 -8.99 -1.64 0.12
C ALA A 175 -9.58 -0.25 0.41
N MET A 176 -10.90 -0.20 0.47
CA MET A 176 -11.65 0.98 0.88
C MET A 176 -12.66 0.57 1.94
N ALA A 177 -12.75 1.34 3.01
CA ALA A 177 -13.75 1.13 4.04
C ALA A 177 -14.28 2.48 4.54
N GLU A 178 -15.43 2.46 5.22
CA GLU A 178 -16.14 3.65 5.66
C GLU A 178 -16.24 3.68 7.18
N LYS A 179 -16.05 4.87 7.76
CA LYS A 179 -16.36 5.10 9.16
C LYS A 179 -17.88 5.10 9.35
N PRO A 180 -18.43 4.31 10.28
CA PRO A 180 -19.86 4.38 10.62
C PRO A 180 -20.34 5.79 10.93
N SER A 181 -21.59 6.08 10.58
CA SER A 181 -22.25 7.36 10.85
C SER A 181 -22.48 7.59 12.34
#